data_b15a2ddac8cc8d0cc225940f9db271b3
#
_entry.id   b15a2ddac8cc8d0cc225940f9db271b3
#
_cell.length_a   1.000
_cell.length_b   1.000
_cell.length_c   1.000
_cell.angle_alpha   90.00
_cell.angle_beta   90.00
_cell.angle_gamma   90.00
#
_symmetry.space_group_name_H-M   'P 1'
#
loop_
_entity.id
_entity.type
_entity.pdbx_description
1 polymer ?
#
loop_
_entity_poly.entity_id
_entity_poly.type
_entity_poly.pdbx_seq_one_letter_code
_entity_poly.pdbx_strand_id
1 'polypeptide(L)'
;MSKVKVAINGFGRIGRLAYRKIYDQEGIDVVAINDLTSPKVLAHLLKYDSAQGRFEKDVKHTDNSIIVEGDEIKVYAQKDPSQIPWKDHDVDVVLECTGFFTDKTKAEAHLAAGAKRVVISAPATGDLKTVVFNVNHEILDGSETVISGASCTTNCLAPMAKVLDDVFGIEMGIMTTIHAYTNDQNTLDAPHAKGDLRRARAAAANIVPNSTGAAKAIGLVLPNLKGKLDGAAQRVPTITGSLTELTVILKKPATVEEINAAMKAAANESFGYTEDEITSTDIIGTSYGSLFDATQTKVMTVGDKQLVKTVSWYDNEMSYTMQLVRTVKHFAQLMNK
;
A
#
# COMPACT_ATOMS: atom_id res chain seq x y z
N MET A 1 6.55 -27.07 -4.50
CA MET A 1 7.26 -26.16 -3.56
C MET A 1 6.40 -26.02 -2.32
N SER A 2 6.99 -25.93 -1.12
CA SER A 2 6.23 -25.63 0.10
C SER A 2 5.59 -24.23 0.00
N LYS A 3 4.41 -24.07 0.58
CA LYS A 3 3.76 -22.74 0.65
C LYS A 3 4.62 -21.78 1.48
N VAL A 4 4.68 -20.52 1.09
CA VAL A 4 5.25 -19.43 1.89
C VAL A 4 4.37 -19.21 3.12
N LYS A 5 4.96 -19.28 4.30
CA LYS A 5 4.27 -19.12 5.58
C LYS A 5 4.33 -17.67 6.04
N VAL A 6 3.20 -16.99 6.03
CA VAL A 6 3.06 -15.58 6.43
C VAL A 6 2.43 -15.48 7.81
N ALA A 7 2.99 -14.63 8.66
CA ALA A 7 2.30 -14.16 9.85
C ALA A 7 1.91 -12.69 9.70
N ILE A 8 0.79 -12.29 10.30
CA ILE A 8 0.30 -10.91 10.26
C ILE A 8 0.35 -10.33 11.67
N ASN A 9 1.16 -9.28 11.86
CA ASN A 9 1.16 -8.49 13.09
C ASN A 9 0.32 -7.24 12.90
N GLY A 10 -0.81 -7.15 13.62
CA GLY A 10 -1.83 -6.11 13.43
C GLY A 10 -2.91 -6.53 12.43
N PHE A 11 -4.04 -6.99 12.94
CA PHE A 11 -5.17 -7.44 12.11
C PHE A 11 -6.21 -6.33 11.93
N GLY A 12 -5.70 -5.09 11.66
CA GLY A 12 -6.46 -3.91 11.30
C GLY A 12 -6.97 -3.97 9.85
N ARG A 13 -7.19 -2.81 9.22
CA ARG A 13 -7.67 -2.72 7.82
C ARG A 13 -6.79 -3.53 6.87
N ILE A 14 -5.50 -3.20 6.80
CA ILE A 14 -4.56 -3.81 5.84
C ILE A 14 -4.30 -5.29 6.18
N GLY A 15 -4.13 -5.64 7.45
CA GLY A 15 -3.91 -7.04 7.85
C GLY A 15 -5.07 -7.95 7.46
N ARG A 16 -6.32 -7.54 7.67
CA ARG A 16 -7.50 -8.32 7.27
C ARG A 16 -7.66 -8.43 5.76
N LEU A 17 -7.38 -7.36 5.03
CA LEU A 17 -7.44 -7.41 3.56
C LEU A 17 -6.32 -8.26 2.98
N ALA A 18 -5.12 -8.20 3.55
CA ALA A 18 -4.01 -9.09 3.18
C ALA A 18 -4.38 -10.55 3.41
N TYR A 19 -4.99 -10.88 4.56
CA TYR A 19 -5.52 -12.22 4.82
C TYR A 19 -6.50 -12.66 3.74
N ARG A 20 -7.54 -11.85 3.45
CA ARG A 20 -8.54 -12.16 2.41
C ARG A 20 -7.91 -12.43 1.04
N LYS A 21 -6.85 -11.68 0.69
CA LYS A 21 -6.19 -11.83 -0.62
C LYS A 21 -5.18 -12.98 -0.65
N ILE A 22 -4.53 -13.29 0.45
CA ILE A 22 -3.64 -14.46 0.55
C ILE A 22 -4.46 -15.75 0.53
N TYR A 23 -5.64 -15.78 1.18
CA TYR A 23 -6.48 -16.97 1.31
C TYR A 23 -6.81 -17.62 -0.04
N ASP A 24 -7.08 -16.82 -1.06
CA ASP A 24 -7.43 -17.30 -2.40
C ASP A 24 -6.21 -17.51 -3.33
N GLN A 25 -4.97 -17.41 -2.80
CA GLN A 25 -3.75 -17.55 -3.62
C GLN A 25 -3.01 -18.85 -3.36
N GLU A 26 -2.55 -19.48 -4.45
CA GLU A 26 -1.66 -20.63 -4.36
C GLU A 26 -0.24 -20.24 -3.94
N GLY A 27 0.43 -21.15 -3.25
CA GLY A 27 1.84 -21.03 -2.88
C GLY A 27 2.14 -20.11 -1.69
N ILE A 28 1.12 -19.57 -1.02
CA ILE A 28 1.27 -18.70 0.16
C ILE A 28 0.13 -19.00 1.15
N ASP A 29 0.41 -18.89 2.45
CA ASP A 29 -0.58 -19.17 3.50
C ASP A 29 -0.34 -18.30 4.73
N VAL A 30 -1.43 -17.92 5.44
CA VAL A 30 -1.34 -17.20 6.71
C VAL A 30 -1.42 -18.21 7.85
N VAL A 31 -0.33 -18.38 8.58
CA VAL A 31 -0.20 -19.41 9.62
C VAL A 31 -0.43 -18.88 11.04
N ALA A 32 -0.32 -17.57 11.27
CA ALA A 32 -0.56 -16.97 12.58
C ALA A 32 -0.89 -15.47 12.45
N ILE A 33 -1.62 -14.97 13.45
CA ILE A 33 -2.00 -13.57 13.58
C ILE A 33 -1.62 -13.10 14.98
N ASN A 34 -1.18 -11.84 15.13
CA ASN A 34 -1.08 -11.17 16.41
C ASN A 34 -1.87 -9.87 16.37
N ASP A 35 -2.79 -9.69 17.33
CA ASP A 35 -3.54 -8.46 17.54
C ASP A 35 -4.01 -8.40 18.99
N LEU A 36 -4.08 -7.21 19.58
CA LEU A 36 -4.50 -7.04 20.97
C LEU A 36 -6.03 -7.15 21.17
N THR A 37 -6.77 -7.24 20.07
CA THR A 37 -8.23 -7.40 20.05
C THR A 37 -8.62 -8.87 20.11
N SER A 38 -9.77 -9.18 20.71
CA SER A 38 -10.23 -10.58 20.82
C SER A 38 -10.53 -11.22 19.46
N PRO A 39 -10.30 -12.55 19.32
CA PRO A 39 -10.61 -13.28 18.09
C PRO A 39 -12.06 -13.12 17.61
N LYS A 40 -13.02 -13.02 18.55
CA LYS A 40 -14.43 -12.76 18.23
C LYS A 40 -14.62 -11.48 17.43
N VAL A 41 -14.01 -10.38 17.85
CA VAL A 41 -14.11 -9.08 17.15
C VAL A 41 -13.37 -9.11 15.83
N LEU A 42 -12.18 -9.72 15.81
CA LEU A 42 -11.37 -9.84 14.60
C LEU A 42 -12.07 -10.70 13.53
N ALA A 43 -12.67 -11.83 13.91
CA ALA A 43 -13.45 -12.69 13.00
C ALA A 43 -14.68 -11.96 12.44
N HIS A 44 -15.39 -11.19 13.28
CA HIS A 44 -16.52 -10.39 12.83
C HIS A 44 -16.08 -9.34 11.79
N LEU A 45 -15.02 -8.58 12.07
CA LEU A 45 -14.49 -7.57 11.17
C LEU A 45 -13.77 -8.15 9.93
N LEU A 46 -13.31 -9.40 9.99
CA LEU A 46 -12.84 -10.12 8.81
C LEU A 46 -14.00 -10.45 7.87
N LYS A 47 -15.14 -10.87 8.44
CA LYS A 47 -16.33 -11.27 7.67
C LYS A 47 -17.06 -10.08 7.07
N TYR A 48 -17.24 -9.00 7.84
CA TYR A 48 -18.04 -7.84 7.46
C TYR A 48 -17.15 -6.59 7.34
N ASP A 49 -17.19 -5.94 6.19
CA ASP A 49 -16.39 -4.77 5.91
C ASP A 49 -17.22 -3.74 5.14
N SER A 50 -17.32 -2.53 5.70
CA SER A 50 -18.15 -1.47 5.12
C SER A 50 -17.60 -0.90 3.82
N ALA A 51 -16.29 -0.96 3.60
CA ALA A 51 -15.64 -0.44 2.40
C ALA A 51 -15.44 -1.53 1.33
N GLN A 52 -15.07 -2.75 1.75
CA GLN A 52 -14.66 -3.83 0.86
C GLN A 52 -15.71 -4.96 0.75
N GLY A 53 -16.87 -4.76 1.38
CA GLY A 53 -17.94 -5.75 1.34
C GLY A 53 -17.68 -7.00 2.18
N ARG A 54 -18.63 -7.91 2.13
CA ARG A 54 -18.60 -9.16 2.88
C ARG A 54 -17.53 -10.11 2.33
N PHE A 55 -16.84 -10.81 3.23
CA PHE A 55 -15.99 -11.95 2.87
C PHE A 55 -16.86 -13.19 2.79
N GLU A 56 -17.01 -13.75 1.60
CA GLU A 56 -17.95 -14.83 1.30
C GLU A 56 -17.39 -16.23 1.68
N LYS A 57 -16.75 -16.31 2.85
CA LYS A 57 -16.25 -17.53 3.46
C LYS A 57 -16.96 -17.75 4.79
N ASP A 58 -17.04 -19.01 5.25
CA ASP A 58 -17.49 -19.29 6.62
C ASP A 58 -16.39 -18.88 7.60
N VAL A 59 -16.68 -17.88 8.46
CA VAL A 59 -15.73 -17.36 9.44
C VAL A 59 -16.29 -17.59 10.84
N LYS A 60 -15.55 -18.35 11.64
CA LYS A 60 -15.82 -18.65 13.04
C LYS A 60 -14.62 -18.25 13.92
N HIS A 61 -14.75 -18.39 15.22
CA HIS A 61 -13.69 -18.13 16.17
C HIS A 61 -13.76 -19.07 17.38
N THR A 62 -12.63 -19.25 18.03
CA THR A 62 -12.51 -19.75 19.40
C THR A 62 -12.01 -18.60 20.29
N ASP A 63 -11.64 -18.90 21.55
CA ASP A 63 -11.05 -17.88 22.44
C ASP A 63 -9.66 -17.41 21.99
N ASN A 64 -8.97 -18.18 21.15
CA ASN A 64 -7.58 -17.91 20.75
C ASN A 64 -7.30 -18.20 19.25
N SER A 65 -8.31 -18.31 18.43
CA SER A 65 -8.15 -18.54 16.98
C SER A 65 -9.30 -17.95 16.16
N ILE A 66 -9.03 -17.76 14.87
CA ILE A 66 -10.02 -17.52 13.82
C ILE A 66 -10.04 -18.77 12.95
N ILE A 67 -11.25 -19.20 12.54
CA ILE A 67 -11.46 -20.37 11.69
C ILE A 67 -12.12 -19.91 10.40
N VAL A 68 -11.51 -20.19 9.26
CA VAL A 68 -12.06 -19.86 7.93
C VAL A 68 -12.20 -21.14 7.11
N GLU A 69 -13.41 -21.48 6.67
CA GLU A 69 -13.72 -22.72 5.93
C GLU A 69 -13.16 -24.00 6.62
N GLY A 70 -13.01 -23.97 7.95
CA GLY A 70 -12.46 -25.06 8.73
C GLY A 70 -10.96 -24.96 9.04
N ASP A 71 -10.22 -24.10 8.36
CA ASP A 71 -8.81 -23.84 8.65
C ASP A 71 -8.65 -22.93 9.86
N GLU A 72 -7.98 -23.43 10.89
CA GLU A 72 -7.78 -22.73 12.16
C GLU A 72 -6.47 -21.94 12.15
N ILE A 73 -6.54 -20.60 12.35
CA ILE A 73 -5.40 -19.69 12.45
C ILE A 73 -5.29 -19.19 13.89
N LYS A 74 -4.14 -19.43 14.51
CA LYS A 74 -3.87 -18.97 15.88
C LYS A 74 -3.77 -17.46 15.96
N VAL A 75 -4.41 -16.88 16.98
CA VAL A 75 -4.37 -15.45 17.28
C VAL A 75 -3.63 -15.24 18.61
N TYR A 76 -2.55 -14.52 18.55
CA TYR A 76 -1.76 -14.07 19.71
C TYR A 76 -2.15 -12.63 20.07
N ALA A 77 -1.86 -12.24 21.33
CA ALA A 77 -2.15 -10.90 21.85
C ALA A 77 -0.93 -10.29 22.57
N GLN A 78 0.23 -10.34 21.91
CA GLN A 78 1.48 -9.83 22.47
C GLN A 78 1.72 -8.39 22.02
N LYS A 79 2.05 -7.52 23.01
CA LYS A 79 2.42 -6.11 22.73
C LYS A 79 3.84 -5.99 22.21
N ASP A 80 4.74 -6.84 22.69
CA ASP A 80 6.14 -6.90 22.29
C ASP A 80 6.31 -7.94 21.19
N PRO A 81 6.72 -7.54 19.97
CA PRO A 81 6.92 -8.48 18.88
C PRO A 81 7.93 -9.59 19.15
N SER A 82 8.91 -9.35 20.02
CA SER A 82 9.92 -10.36 20.39
C SER A 82 9.35 -11.54 21.20
N GLN A 83 8.16 -11.36 21.78
CA GLN A 83 7.47 -12.38 22.58
C GLN A 83 6.43 -13.19 21.79
N ILE A 84 6.25 -12.89 20.51
CA ILE A 84 5.30 -13.64 19.66
C ILE A 84 6.00 -14.92 19.21
N PRO A 85 5.39 -16.11 19.37
CA PRO A 85 6.07 -17.37 19.06
C PRO A 85 6.06 -17.70 17.55
N TRP A 86 6.65 -16.83 16.72
CA TRP A 86 6.75 -17.04 15.27
C TRP A 86 7.52 -18.31 14.91
N LYS A 87 8.48 -18.68 15.73
CA LYS A 87 9.29 -19.91 15.56
C LYS A 87 8.43 -21.17 15.55
N ASP A 88 7.36 -21.20 16.36
CA ASP A 88 6.49 -22.37 16.48
C ASP A 88 5.66 -22.62 15.19
N HIS A 89 5.56 -21.62 14.34
CA HIS A 89 4.86 -21.67 13.05
C HIS A 89 5.82 -21.73 11.84
N ASP A 90 7.13 -21.70 12.07
CA ASP A 90 8.15 -21.65 10.99
C ASP A 90 7.85 -20.52 10.00
N VAL A 91 7.63 -19.30 10.53
CA VAL A 91 7.20 -18.14 9.74
C VAL A 91 8.31 -17.69 8.79
N ASP A 92 8.00 -17.66 7.51
CA ASP A 92 8.90 -17.15 6.46
C ASP A 92 8.91 -15.63 6.44
N VAL A 93 7.72 -15.00 6.45
CA VAL A 93 7.60 -13.54 6.37
C VAL A 93 6.55 -13.06 7.37
N VAL A 94 6.92 -12.08 8.20
CA VAL A 94 5.95 -11.29 8.96
C VAL A 94 5.53 -10.09 8.12
N LEU A 95 4.23 -9.90 7.94
CA LEU A 95 3.64 -8.67 7.44
C LEU A 95 3.28 -7.78 8.63
N GLU A 96 4.08 -6.73 8.84
CA GLU A 96 3.91 -5.78 9.94
C GLU A 96 2.88 -4.72 9.58
N CYS A 97 1.67 -4.81 10.14
CA CYS A 97 0.51 -3.98 9.82
C CYS A 97 0.01 -3.12 10.99
N THR A 98 0.75 -3.04 12.11
CA THR A 98 0.31 -2.26 13.28
C THR A 98 0.49 -0.76 13.11
N GLY A 99 1.44 -0.33 12.26
CA GLY A 99 1.85 1.06 12.13
C GLY A 99 2.73 1.58 13.29
N PHE A 100 3.10 0.72 14.26
CA PHE A 100 3.94 1.09 15.40
C PHE A 100 5.42 0.73 15.19
N PHE A 101 5.70 -0.37 14.50
CA PHE A 101 7.05 -0.90 14.29
C PHE A 101 7.56 -0.53 12.89
N THR A 102 7.54 0.78 12.58
CA THR A 102 7.93 1.33 11.27
C THR A 102 9.41 1.75 11.20
N ASP A 103 10.18 1.46 12.22
CA ASP A 103 11.63 1.59 12.24
C ASP A 103 12.27 0.19 12.12
N LYS A 104 13.36 0.08 11.32
CA LYS A 104 14.03 -1.19 11.08
C LYS A 104 14.37 -1.92 12.37
N THR A 105 15.00 -1.23 13.34
CA THR A 105 15.44 -1.86 14.60
C THR A 105 14.28 -2.35 15.44
N LYS A 106 13.14 -1.67 15.38
CA LYS A 106 11.93 -2.13 16.07
C LYS A 106 11.30 -3.34 15.35
N ALA A 107 11.31 -3.35 14.01
CA ALA A 107 10.78 -4.44 13.22
C ALA A 107 11.65 -5.72 13.33
N GLU A 108 12.94 -5.60 13.56
CA GLU A 108 13.86 -6.72 13.79
C GLU A 108 13.50 -7.56 15.04
N ALA A 109 12.64 -7.07 15.93
CA ALA A 109 12.09 -7.86 17.02
C ALA A 109 11.33 -9.10 16.53
N HIS A 110 10.72 -9.05 15.33
CA HIS A 110 10.09 -10.21 14.72
C HIS A 110 11.10 -11.28 14.29
N LEU A 111 12.32 -10.87 13.89
CA LEU A 111 13.40 -11.81 13.55
C LEU A 111 13.89 -12.51 14.81
N ALA A 112 14.04 -11.77 15.93
CA ALA A 112 14.39 -12.34 17.22
C ALA A 112 13.33 -13.35 17.72
N ALA A 113 12.05 -13.15 17.35
CA ALA A 113 10.95 -14.07 17.64
C ALA A 113 10.90 -15.30 16.71
N GLY A 114 11.79 -15.39 15.72
CA GLY A 114 11.96 -16.55 14.85
C GLY A 114 11.37 -16.42 13.45
N ALA A 115 10.89 -15.24 13.04
CA ALA A 115 10.56 -14.99 11.64
C ALA A 115 11.84 -14.86 10.81
N LYS A 116 11.80 -15.29 9.53
CA LYS A 116 12.96 -15.19 8.65
C LYS A 116 13.09 -13.81 8.02
N ARG A 117 11.96 -13.15 7.72
CA ARG A 117 11.87 -11.84 7.06
C ARG A 117 10.69 -11.01 7.56
N VAL A 118 10.76 -9.69 7.35
CA VAL A 118 9.70 -8.74 7.70
C VAL A 118 9.42 -7.78 6.55
N VAL A 119 8.14 -7.59 6.22
CA VAL A 119 7.67 -6.54 5.32
C VAL A 119 6.84 -5.53 6.16
N ILE A 120 7.32 -4.30 6.25
CA ILE A 120 6.62 -3.22 6.94
C ILE A 120 5.60 -2.61 5.99
N SER A 121 4.31 -2.62 6.37
CA SER A 121 3.19 -2.10 5.57
C SER A 121 3.03 -0.58 5.69
N ALA A 122 4.12 0.15 5.75
CA ALA A 122 4.15 1.61 5.88
C ALA A 122 5.49 2.16 5.38
N PRO A 123 5.61 3.47 5.10
CA PRO A 123 6.90 4.12 5.00
C PRO A 123 7.70 3.87 6.28
N ALA A 124 8.94 3.44 6.12
CA ALA A 124 9.78 3.04 7.25
C ALA A 124 11.06 3.88 7.35
N THR A 125 11.67 3.87 8.53
CA THR A 125 12.94 4.53 8.82
C THR A 125 14.04 3.51 9.13
N GLY A 126 15.29 3.94 9.02
CA GLY A 126 16.47 3.10 9.19
C GLY A 126 17.08 2.67 7.85
N ASP A 127 18.14 1.91 7.91
CA ASP A 127 18.85 1.38 6.72
C ASP A 127 18.12 0.15 6.18
N LEU A 128 17.10 0.38 5.36
CA LEU A 128 16.30 -0.66 4.71
C LEU A 128 15.83 -0.21 3.32
N LYS A 129 15.58 -1.18 2.44
CA LYS A 129 15.06 -0.91 1.09
C LYS A 129 13.56 -0.64 1.15
N THR A 130 13.12 0.41 0.42
CA THR A 130 11.71 0.72 0.18
C THR A 130 11.32 0.20 -1.19
N VAL A 131 10.30 -0.63 -1.26
CA VAL A 131 9.92 -1.40 -2.45
C VAL A 131 8.50 -1.07 -2.90
N VAL A 132 8.36 -0.81 -4.19
CA VAL A 132 7.09 -0.81 -4.92
C VAL A 132 7.16 -1.92 -5.97
N PHE A 133 6.28 -2.90 -5.88
CA PHE A 133 6.28 -4.04 -6.79
C PHE A 133 6.07 -3.58 -8.25
N ASN A 134 6.76 -4.20 -9.19
CA ASN A 134 6.84 -3.83 -10.63
C ASN A 134 7.41 -2.42 -10.92
N VAL A 135 8.04 -1.78 -9.92
CA VAL A 135 8.77 -0.53 -10.15
C VAL A 135 10.25 -0.70 -9.82
N ASN A 136 10.56 -1.19 -8.61
CA ASN A 136 11.93 -1.38 -8.16
C ASN A 136 12.15 -2.67 -7.34
N HIS A 137 11.23 -3.62 -7.36
CA HIS A 137 11.35 -4.85 -6.55
C HIS A 137 12.60 -5.68 -6.88
N GLU A 138 13.16 -5.49 -8.07
CA GLU A 138 14.40 -6.13 -8.54
C GLU A 138 15.66 -5.66 -7.80
N ILE A 139 15.57 -4.56 -7.01
CA ILE A 139 16.69 -4.15 -6.15
C ILE A 139 16.96 -5.13 -5.00
N LEU A 140 16.00 -6.01 -4.71
CA LEU A 140 16.14 -7.04 -3.68
C LEU A 140 17.02 -8.19 -4.23
N ASP A 141 18.10 -8.48 -3.52
CA ASP A 141 19.05 -9.54 -3.90
C ASP A 141 18.97 -10.79 -3.02
N GLY A 142 18.12 -10.75 -1.99
CA GLY A 142 17.91 -11.84 -1.05
C GLY A 142 18.66 -11.70 0.27
N SER A 143 19.58 -10.75 0.40
CA SER A 143 20.30 -10.48 1.63
C SER A 143 19.47 -9.71 2.67
N GLU A 144 18.39 -9.05 2.23
CA GLU A 144 17.56 -8.26 3.12
C GLU A 144 16.71 -9.15 4.04
N THR A 145 16.58 -8.71 5.29
CA THR A 145 15.69 -9.32 6.28
C THR A 145 14.47 -8.48 6.60
N VAL A 146 14.58 -7.14 6.46
CA VAL A 146 13.50 -6.19 6.69
C VAL A 146 13.41 -5.21 5.53
N ILE A 147 12.21 -5.06 4.96
CA ILE A 147 11.93 -4.09 3.89
C ILE A 147 10.66 -3.29 4.18
N SER A 148 10.52 -2.14 3.51
CA SER A 148 9.29 -1.34 3.52
C SER A 148 8.51 -1.52 2.22
N GLY A 149 7.20 -1.76 2.31
CA GLY A 149 6.25 -1.73 1.18
C GLY A 149 5.81 -0.32 0.78
N ALA A 150 6.48 0.74 1.24
CA ALA A 150 6.13 2.14 1.00
C ALA A 150 4.72 2.51 1.52
N SER A 151 4.09 3.54 0.95
CA SER A 151 2.70 3.92 1.21
C SER A 151 1.78 3.58 0.04
N CYS A 152 0.47 3.58 0.27
CA CYS A 152 -0.53 3.41 -0.79
C CYS A 152 -0.37 4.46 -1.91
N THR A 153 -0.16 5.71 -1.54
CA THR A 153 0.05 6.81 -2.49
C THR A 153 1.36 6.65 -3.27
N THR A 154 2.45 6.20 -2.63
CA THR A 154 3.71 5.92 -3.33
C THR A 154 3.54 4.77 -4.32
N ASN A 155 2.78 3.72 -3.97
CA ASN A 155 2.48 2.60 -4.88
C ASN A 155 1.63 3.03 -6.09
N CYS A 156 0.78 4.06 -5.95
CA CYS A 156 0.04 4.63 -7.07
C CYS A 156 0.91 5.56 -7.93
N LEU A 157 1.68 6.45 -7.30
CA LEU A 157 2.48 7.46 -8.00
C LEU A 157 3.65 6.85 -8.77
N ALA A 158 4.36 5.88 -8.18
CA ALA A 158 5.63 5.40 -8.71
C ALA A 158 5.55 4.79 -10.11
N PRO A 159 4.58 3.92 -10.46
CA PRO A 159 4.49 3.38 -11.82
C PRO A 159 4.27 4.47 -12.86
N MET A 160 3.34 5.40 -12.62
CA MET A 160 3.02 6.51 -13.51
C MET A 160 4.23 7.44 -13.68
N ALA A 161 4.89 7.82 -12.60
CA ALA A 161 6.09 8.66 -12.62
C ALA A 161 7.26 7.97 -13.34
N LYS A 162 7.40 6.63 -13.16
CA LYS A 162 8.44 5.86 -13.85
C LYS A 162 8.28 5.91 -15.36
N VAL A 163 7.07 5.69 -15.87
CA VAL A 163 6.82 5.74 -17.33
C VAL A 163 7.12 7.13 -17.89
N LEU A 164 6.68 8.19 -17.21
CA LEU A 164 6.96 9.57 -17.64
C LEU A 164 8.46 9.89 -17.64
N ASP A 165 9.19 9.46 -16.61
CA ASP A 165 10.63 9.71 -16.52
C ASP A 165 11.42 8.88 -17.53
N ASP A 166 11.11 7.61 -17.70
CA ASP A 166 11.82 6.70 -18.60
C ASP A 166 11.65 7.11 -20.09
N VAL A 167 10.45 7.57 -20.48
CA VAL A 167 10.13 7.88 -21.89
C VAL A 167 10.43 9.33 -22.24
N PHE A 168 10.02 10.26 -21.38
CA PHE A 168 10.06 11.70 -21.68
C PHE A 168 11.04 12.47 -20.79
N GLY A 169 11.42 11.91 -19.63
CA GLY A 169 12.24 12.56 -18.62
C GLY A 169 11.47 13.61 -17.83
N ILE A 170 11.45 13.51 -16.51
CA ILE A 170 10.84 14.50 -15.63
C ILE A 170 11.91 15.52 -15.20
N GLU A 171 11.65 16.80 -15.42
CA GLU A 171 12.48 17.88 -14.86
C GLU A 171 12.08 18.18 -13.43
N MET A 172 10.80 18.50 -13.22
CA MET A 172 10.21 18.80 -11.92
C MET A 172 8.69 18.59 -11.95
N GLY A 173 8.07 18.48 -10.79
CA GLY A 173 6.63 18.37 -10.72
C GLY A 173 6.05 18.46 -9.31
N ILE A 174 4.73 18.59 -9.28
CA ILE A 174 3.92 18.57 -8.07
C ILE A 174 2.86 17.50 -8.20
N MET A 175 2.72 16.68 -7.15
CA MET A 175 1.62 15.72 -7.05
C MET A 175 0.59 16.21 -6.04
N THR A 176 -0.68 15.96 -6.34
CA THR A 176 -1.76 16.10 -5.36
C THR A 176 -2.51 14.77 -5.30
N THR A 177 -2.64 14.18 -4.11
CA THR A 177 -3.55 13.07 -3.95
C THR A 177 -4.86 13.53 -3.33
N ILE A 178 -5.96 13.23 -4.02
CA ILE A 178 -7.32 13.34 -3.48
C ILE A 178 -7.61 11.97 -2.84
N HIS A 179 -7.57 11.94 -1.52
CA HIS A 179 -7.46 10.69 -0.76
C HIS A 179 -8.68 10.48 0.14
N ALA A 180 -9.21 9.28 0.15
CA ALA A 180 -10.23 8.89 1.12
C ALA A 180 -9.73 9.09 2.56
N TYR A 181 -10.65 9.35 3.50
CA TYR A 181 -10.27 9.44 4.91
C TYR A 181 -9.76 8.09 5.43
N THR A 182 -8.92 8.12 6.44
CA THR A 182 -8.36 6.94 7.10
C THR A 182 -8.44 7.07 8.61
N ASN A 183 -8.18 5.99 9.34
CA ASN A 183 -8.31 5.94 10.81
C ASN A 183 -7.35 6.87 11.58
N ASP A 184 -6.47 7.57 10.90
CA ASP A 184 -5.66 8.64 11.49
C ASP A 184 -6.42 9.97 11.63
N GLN A 185 -7.66 10.05 11.15
CA GLN A 185 -8.55 11.19 11.28
C GLN A 185 -9.67 10.88 12.28
N ASN A 186 -10.13 11.91 12.99
CA ASN A 186 -11.23 11.75 13.92
C ASN A 186 -12.59 11.64 13.20
N THR A 187 -13.48 10.84 13.74
CA THR A 187 -14.87 10.73 13.25
C THR A 187 -15.65 12.03 13.47
N LEU A 188 -15.52 12.63 14.67
CA LEU A 188 -16.03 13.94 15.03
C LEU A 188 -14.88 14.82 15.54
N ASP A 189 -15.12 16.13 15.67
CA ASP A 189 -14.13 17.08 16.19
C ASP A 189 -13.67 16.66 17.59
N ALA A 190 -12.39 16.30 17.71
CA ALA A 190 -11.77 15.86 18.97
C ALA A 190 -10.25 16.04 18.92
N PRO A 191 -9.57 16.11 20.07
CA PRO A 191 -8.11 16.18 20.09
C PRO A 191 -7.46 15.03 19.30
N HIS A 192 -6.52 15.36 18.44
CA HIS A 192 -5.75 14.38 17.69
C HIS A 192 -4.50 13.95 18.46
N ALA A 193 -4.18 12.65 18.49
CA ALA A 193 -3.10 12.10 19.30
C ALA A 193 -1.71 12.71 19.03
N LYS A 194 -1.47 13.20 17.79
CA LYS A 194 -0.22 13.87 17.39
C LYS A 194 -0.35 15.41 17.35
N GLY A 195 -1.45 15.98 17.86
CA GLY A 195 -1.66 17.44 17.86
C GLY A 195 -1.95 18.05 16.48
N ASP A 196 -2.29 17.25 15.47
CA ASP A 196 -2.66 17.76 14.13
C ASP A 196 -4.05 18.38 14.15
N LEU A 197 -4.13 19.71 14.01
CA LEU A 197 -5.38 20.46 14.10
C LEU A 197 -6.36 20.17 12.95
N ARG A 198 -5.87 19.78 11.79
CA ARG A 198 -6.72 19.43 10.64
C ARG A 198 -7.27 18.02 10.76
N ARG A 199 -6.44 17.03 11.15
CA ARG A 199 -6.92 15.68 11.44
C ARG A 199 -7.79 15.56 12.68
N ALA A 200 -7.79 16.59 13.54
CA ALA A 200 -8.69 16.71 14.67
C ALA A 200 -10.17 16.97 14.29
N ARG A 201 -10.42 17.30 13.02
CA ARG A 201 -11.78 17.62 12.52
C ARG A 201 -12.47 16.35 11.97
N ALA A 202 -13.82 16.42 11.95
CA ALA A 202 -14.67 15.33 11.46
C ALA A 202 -14.35 14.93 10.02
N ALA A 203 -13.88 13.69 9.84
CA ALA A 203 -13.35 13.18 8.58
C ALA A 203 -14.40 13.14 7.46
N ALA A 204 -15.63 12.69 7.78
CA ALA A 204 -16.70 12.53 6.81
C ALA A 204 -17.44 13.82 6.46
N ALA A 205 -17.07 14.96 7.08
CA ALA A 205 -17.73 16.26 6.89
C ALA A 205 -16.80 17.32 6.25
N ASN A 206 -15.53 17.02 6.05
CA ASN A 206 -14.55 18.03 5.66
C ASN A 206 -13.63 17.55 4.52
N ILE A 207 -13.21 18.48 3.67
CA ILE A 207 -11.98 18.35 2.89
C ILE A 207 -10.85 18.78 3.81
N VAL A 208 -9.88 17.86 4.06
CA VAL A 208 -8.81 18.07 5.03
C VAL A 208 -7.45 18.09 4.33
N PRO A 209 -6.85 19.30 4.15
CA PRO A 209 -5.49 19.39 3.59
C PRO A 209 -4.46 18.74 4.53
N ASN A 210 -3.59 17.93 3.97
CA ASN A 210 -2.54 17.23 4.70
C ASN A 210 -1.22 17.25 3.94
N SER A 211 -0.12 17.23 4.67
CA SER A 211 1.17 16.87 4.09
C SER A 211 1.18 15.39 3.72
N THR A 212 1.92 15.04 2.69
CA THR A 212 2.21 13.65 2.33
C THR A 212 3.70 13.45 2.15
N GLY A 213 4.22 12.35 2.69
CA GLY A 213 5.60 11.93 2.42
C GLY A 213 5.78 11.20 1.09
N ALA A 214 4.70 10.95 0.35
CA ALA A 214 4.73 10.10 -0.85
C ALA A 214 5.61 10.69 -1.96
N ALA A 215 5.51 12.01 -2.22
CA ALA A 215 6.34 12.67 -3.21
C ALA A 215 7.84 12.63 -2.86
N LYS A 216 8.19 12.79 -1.57
CA LYS A 216 9.57 12.66 -1.10
C LYS A 216 10.06 11.22 -1.12
N ALA A 217 9.17 10.27 -0.79
CA ALA A 217 9.47 8.84 -0.80
C ALA A 217 9.71 8.30 -2.23
N ILE A 218 9.23 9.00 -3.27
CA ILE A 218 9.48 8.61 -4.66
C ILE A 218 10.97 8.49 -4.97
N GLY A 219 11.80 9.35 -4.38
CA GLY A 219 13.25 9.31 -4.56
C GLY A 219 13.94 8.10 -3.92
N LEU A 220 13.26 7.34 -3.05
CA LEU A 220 13.74 6.06 -2.51
C LEU A 220 13.47 4.90 -3.48
N VAL A 221 12.41 5.04 -4.28
CA VAL A 221 11.93 4.03 -5.23
C VAL A 221 12.48 4.29 -6.63
N LEU A 222 12.54 5.56 -7.03
CA LEU A 222 13.05 6.07 -8.30
C LEU A 222 14.13 7.12 -8.03
N PRO A 223 15.40 6.72 -7.86
CA PRO A 223 16.49 7.63 -7.46
C PRO A 223 16.68 8.84 -8.38
N ASN A 224 16.40 8.69 -9.68
CA ASN A 224 16.47 9.78 -10.67
C ASN A 224 15.49 10.94 -10.38
N LEU A 225 14.43 10.68 -9.61
CA LEU A 225 13.40 11.67 -9.25
C LEU A 225 13.63 12.28 -7.86
N LYS A 226 14.75 11.95 -7.18
CA LYS A 226 15.06 12.52 -5.87
C LYS A 226 15.16 14.05 -5.95
N GLY A 227 14.31 14.74 -5.17
CA GLY A 227 14.28 16.21 -5.11
C GLY A 227 13.57 16.90 -6.27
N LYS A 228 13.04 16.16 -7.25
CA LYS A 228 12.32 16.73 -8.38
C LYS A 228 10.80 16.81 -8.18
N LEU A 229 10.26 16.03 -7.24
CA LEU A 229 8.83 15.99 -6.95
C LEU A 229 8.55 16.44 -5.51
N ASP A 230 7.51 17.24 -5.34
CA ASP A 230 6.89 17.57 -4.06
C ASP A 230 5.38 17.38 -4.16
N GLY A 231 4.65 17.48 -3.04
CA GLY A 231 3.21 17.31 -3.12
C GLY A 231 2.47 17.37 -1.78
N ALA A 232 1.15 17.29 -1.90
CA ALA A 232 0.22 17.36 -0.79
C ALA A 232 -0.92 16.35 -0.95
N ALA A 233 -1.66 16.13 0.13
CA ALA A 233 -2.89 15.34 0.13
C ALA A 233 -4.08 16.22 0.48
N GLN A 234 -5.22 15.94 -0.18
CA GLN A 234 -6.53 16.46 0.20
C GLN A 234 -7.38 15.26 0.63
N ARG A 235 -7.63 15.12 1.93
CA ARG A 235 -8.53 14.08 2.42
C ARG A 235 -9.97 14.49 2.18
N VAL A 236 -10.76 13.60 1.59
CA VAL A 236 -12.16 13.87 1.19
C VAL A 236 -13.12 12.88 1.85
N PRO A 237 -14.43 13.22 1.95
CA PRO A 237 -15.44 12.39 2.60
C PRO A 237 -15.82 11.14 1.78
N THR A 238 -14.85 10.31 1.43
CA THR A 238 -15.07 8.99 0.80
C THR A 238 -14.45 7.91 1.67
N ILE A 239 -15.07 6.73 1.72
CA ILE A 239 -14.67 5.64 2.60
C ILE A 239 -13.38 4.95 2.12
N THR A 240 -13.26 4.77 0.81
CA THR A 240 -12.08 4.30 0.09
C THR A 240 -12.18 4.74 -1.37
N GLY A 241 -11.13 4.57 -2.14
CA GLY A 241 -11.05 5.09 -3.51
C GLY A 241 -10.44 6.49 -3.54
N SER A 242 -9.21 6.55 -4.00
CA SER A 242 -8.35 7.73 -4.04
C SER A 242 -7.77 7.90 -5.43
N LEU A 243 -7.32 9.09 -5.76
CA LEU A 243 -6.57 9.34 -6.99
C LEU A 243 -5.33 10.19 -6.71
N THR A 244 -4.34 10.05 -7.57
CA THR A 244 -3.14 10.89 -7.58
C THR A 244 -3.08 11.65 -8.89
N GLU A 245 -3.07 12.97 -8.82
CA GLU A 245 -2.71 13.86 -9.92
C GLU A 245 -1.22 14.15 -9.87
N LEU A 246 -0.55 14.00 -10.99
CA LEU A 246 0.85 14.36 -11.16
C LEU A 246 0.97 15.42 -12.27
N THR A 247 1.39 16.62 -11.90
CA THR A 247 1.64 17.73 -12.82
C THR A 247 3.12 17.94 -12.94
N VAL A 248 3.68 17.80 -14.16
CA VAL A 248 5.13 17.81 -14.43
C VAL A 248 5.51 18.67 -15.60
N ILE A 249 6.74 19.12 -15.60
CA ILE A 249 7.48 19.58 -16.77
C ILE A 249 8.34 18.41 -17.25
N LEU A 250 8.21 18.06 -18.52
CA LEU A 250 8.98 17.00 -19.16
C LEU A 250 10.18 17.58 -19.90
N LYS A 251 11.27 16.82 -20.01
CA LYS A 251 12.45 17.18 -20.81
C LYS A 251 12.18 17.11 -22.31
N LYS A 252 11.36 16.16 -22.74
CA LYS A 252 10.92 15.99 -24.12
C LYS A 252 9.45 16.37 -24.19
N PRO A 253 9.05 17.32 -25.07
CA PRO A 253 7.65 17.60 -25.32
C PRO A 253 6.90 16.33 -25.75
N ALA A 254 5.65 16.22 -25.35
CA ALA A 254 4.81 15.09 -25.68
C ALA A 254 3.35 15.52 -25.90
N THR A 255 2.62 14.79 -26.72
CA THR A 255 1.17 14.94 -26.90
C THR A 255 0.42 14.05 -25.89
N VAL A 256 -0.88 14.28 -25.77
CA VAL A 256 -1.78 13.43 -24.94
C VAL A 256 -1.72 11.98 -25.44
N GLU A 257 -1.76 11.80 -26.76
CA GLU A 257 -1.74 10.49 -27.42
C GLU A 257 -0.44 9.73 -27.15
N GLU A 258 0.71 10.41 -27.22
CA GLU A 258 2.03 9.81 -26.94
C GLU A 258 2.14 9.38 -25.48
N ILE A 259 1.67 10.22 -24.54
CA ILE A 259 1.66 9.90 -23.11
C ILE A 259 0.76 8.68 -22.85
N ASN A 260 -0.48 8.72 -23.34
CA ASN A 260 -1.44 7.62 -23.16
C ASN A 260 -0.94 6.32 -23.80
N ALA A 261 -0.30 6.38 -24.96
CA ALA A 261 0.30 5.22 -25.60
C ALA A 261 1.45 4.63 -24.77
N ALA A 262 2.31 5.47 -24.20
CA ALA A 262 3.39 5.02 -23.32
C ALA A 262 2.84 4.34 -22.05
N MET A 263 1.81 4.91 -21.43
CA MET A 263 1.16 4.34 -20.26
C MET A 263 0.47 3.00 -20.59
N LYS A 264 -0.24 2.93 -21.71
CA LYS A 264 -0.88 1.69 -22.18
C LYS A 264 0.12 0.57 -22.45
N ALA A 265 1.25 0.92 -23.06
CA ALA A 265 2.34 -0.04 -23.34
C ALA A 265 3.01 -0.56 -22.06
N ALA A 266 3.03 0.22 -20.98
CA ALA A 266 3.58 -0.15 -19.68
C ALA A 266 2.59 -0.91 -18.79
N ALA A 267 1.33 -1.06 -19.18
CA ALA A 267 0.30 -1.72 -18.38
C ALA A 267 0.66 -3.18 -18.11
N ASN A 268 0.40 -3.63 -16.87
CA ASN A 268 0.69 -4.97 -16.39
C ASN A 268 -0.27 -5.33 -15.23
N GLU A 269 -0.04 -6.44 -14.54
CA GLU A 269 -0.87 -6.89 -13.40
C GLU A 269 -0.91 -5.92 -12.21
N SER A 270 0.04 -5.00 -12.12
CA SER A 270 0.22 -4.05 -11.02
C SER A 270 -0.09 -2.62 -11.42
N PHE A 271 0.08 -2.29 -12.70
CA PHE A 271 -0.19 -0.99 -13.30
C PHE A 271 -1.24 -1.13 -14.40
N GLY A 272 -2.47 -0.72 -14.10
CA GLY A 272 -3.60 -0.78 -15.02
C GLY A 272 -3.71 0.48 -15.90
N TYR A 273 -4.52 0.38 -16.93
CA TYR A 273 -4.86 1.45 -17.86
C TYR A 273 -6.35 1.42 -18.17
N THR A 274 -7.02 2.57 -18.14
CA THR A 274 -8.43 2.69 -18.52
C THR A 274 -8.68 3.89 -19.43
N GLU A 275 -9.68 3.75 -20.31
CA GLU A 275 -10.27 4.81 -21.11
C GLU A 275 -11.74 5.06 -20.71
N ASP A 276 -12.22 4.38 -19.65
CA ASP A 276 -13.56 4.56 -19.12
C ASP A 276 -13.64 5.80 -18.22
N GLU A 277 -14.77 6.49 -18.25
CA GLU A 277 -15.06 7.64 -17.39
C GLU A 277 -15.49 7.17 -15.99
N ILE A 278 -14.52 6.73 -15.21
CA ILE A 278 -14.72 6.13 -13.86
C ILE A 278 -14.67 7.16 -12.73
N THR A 279 -15.22 6.76 -11.59
CA THR A 279 -15.20 7.51 -10.33
C THR A 279 -14.64 6.67 -9.19
N SER A 280 -14.51 7.23 -8.00
CA SER A 280 -13.87 6.58 -6.84
C SER A 280 -14.53 5.27 -6.39
N THR A 281 -15.84 5.08 -6.65
CA THR A 281 -16.54 3.84 -6.27
C THR A 281 -16.25 2.69 -7.23
N ASP A 282 -15.91 3.00 -8.49
CA ASP A 282 -15.66 1.98 -9.52
C ASP A 282 -14.34 1.24 -9.32
N ILE A 283 -13.43 1.83 -8.54
CA ILE A 283 -12.12 1.25 -8.25
C ILE A 283 -12.05 0.49 -6.92
N ILE A 284 -13.15 0.43 -6.17
CA ILE A 284 -13.18 -0.30 -4.89
C ILE A 284 -12.90 -1.78 -5.14
N GLY A 285 -11.92 -2.32 -4.43
CA GLY A 285 -11.50 -3.71 -4.57
C GLY A 285 -10.56 -4.01 -5.73
N THR A 286 -10.14 -2.99 -6.52
CA THR A 286 -9.19 -3.19 -7.63
C THR A 286 -7.86 -3.76 -7.13
N SER A 287 -7.29 -4.65 -7.94
CA SER A 287 -5.98 -5.27 -7.68
C SER A 287 -4.80 -4.50 -8.24
N TYR A 288 -5.02 -3.50 -9.08
CA TYR A 288 -3.94 -2.64 -9.58
C TYR A 288 -3.41 -1.74 -8.45
N GLY A 289 -2.12 -1.67 -8.29
CA GLY A 289 -1.47 -0.70 -7.39
C GLY A 289 -1.71 0.74 -7.83
N SER A 290 -1.84 0.92 -9.13
CA SER A 290 -2.12 2.19 -9.82
C SER A 290 -2.91 1.89 -11.09
N LEU A 291 -4.05 2.56 -11.29
CA LEU A 291 -4.88 2.46 -12.50
C LEU A 291 -4.84 3.80 -13.22
N PHE A 292 -4.05 3.89 -14.29
CA PHE A 292 -3.91 5.10 -15.09
C PHE A 292 -5.21 5.43 -15.83
N ASP A 293 -5.65 6.69 -15.71
CA ASP A 293 -6.85 7.21 -16.36
C ASP A 293 -6.46 8.07 -17.56
N ALA A 294 -6.56 7.49 -18.76
CA ALA A 294 -6.21 8.15 -20.01
C ALA A 294 -7.13 9.34 -20.35
N THR A 295 -8.36 9.34 -19.81
CA THR A 295 -9.34 10.42 -20.05
C THR A 295 -8.95 11.72 -19.36
N GLN A 296 -8.09 11.64 -18.34
CA GLN A 296 -7.66 12.77 -17.51
C GLN A 296 -6.29 13.35 -17.90
N THR A 297 -5.62 12.77 -18.90
CA THR A 297 -4.34 13.30 -19.40
C THR A 297 -4.56 14.67 -20.03
N LYS A 298 -3.79 15.67 -19.61
CA LYS A 298 -3.83 17.02 -20.19
C LYS A 298 -2.42 17.52 -20.47
N VAL A 299 -2.29 18.18 -21.63
CA VAL A 299 -1.07 18.84 -22.04
C VAL A 299 -1.41 20.29 -22.36
N MET A 300 -0.75 21.22 -21.67
CA MET A 300 -0.88 22.66 -21.93
C MET A 300 0.45 23.19 -22.44
N THR A 301 0.42 23.84 -23.60
CA THR A 301 1.63 24.43 -24.20
C THR A 301 1.46 25.94 -24.32
N VAL A 302 2.46 26.69 -23.83
CA VAL A 302 2.53 28.15 -23.95
C VAL A 302 3.95 28.53 -24.39
N GLY A 303 4.08 28.99 -25.64
CA GLY A 303 5.38 29.22 -26.24
C GLY A 303 6.20 27.92 -26.34
N ASP A 304 7.39 27.94 -25.77
CA ASP A 304 8.30 26.78 -25.69
C ASP A 304 8.11 25.91 -24.44
N LYS A 305 7.16 26.27 -23.55
CA LYS A 305 6.92 25.59 -22.28
C LYS A 305 5.72 24.67 -22.36
N GLN A 306 5.87 23.49 -21.78
CA GLN A 306 4.82 22.50 -21.71
C GLN A 306 4.60 22.04 -20.26
N LEU A 307 3.34 22.01 -19.86
CA LEU A 307 2.89 21.45 -18.57
C LEU A 307 2.02 20.24 -18.86
N VAL A 308 2.36 19.12 -18.25
CA VAL A 308 1.63 17.84 -18.39
C VAL A 308 0.97 17.48 -17.07
N LYS A 309 -0.32 17.13 -17.13
CA LYS A 309 -1.05 16.54 -15.98
C LYS A 309 -1.49 15.13 -16.34
N THR A 310 -1.20 14.19 -15.44
CA THR A 310 -1.65 12.79 -15.51
C THR A 310 -2.35 12.39 -14.23
N VAL A 311 -3.23 11.38 -14.31
CA VAL A 311 -4.03 10.91 -13.18
C VAL A 311 -3.98 9.38 -13.11
N SER A 312 -3.83 8.87 -11.89
CA SER A 312 -4.02 7.45 -11.60
C SER A 312 -4.91 7.25 -10.38
N TRP A 313 -5.80 6.27 -10.48
CA TRP A 313 -6.68 5.82 -9.41
C TRP A 313 -6.03 4.71 -8.59
N TYR A 314 -6.42 4.60 -7.32
CA TYR A 314 -6.07 3.48 -6.45
C TYR A 314 -7.09 3.32 -5.34
N ASP A 315 -7.48 2.08 -5.06
CA ASP A 315 -8.11 1.78 -3.78
C ASP A 315 -7.00 1.84 -2.72
N ASN A 316 -7.01 2.88 -1.89
CA ASN A 316 -5.95 3.12 -0.90
C ASN A 316 -5.78 1.98 0.10
N GLU A 317 -6.74 1.07 0.19
CA GLU A 317 -6.67 -0.16 0.99
C GLU A 317 -6.33 -1.38 0.12
N MET A 318 -7.19 -1.74 -0.86
CA MET A 318 -7.04 -2.97 -1.63
C MET A 318 -5.89 -2.93 -2.63
N SER A 319 -5.71 -1.83 -3.37
CA SER A 319 -4.57 -1.68 -4.29
C SER A 319 -3.24 -1.84 -3.56
N TYR A 320 -3.12 -1.17 -2.41
CA TYR A 320 -1.93 -1.26 -1.56
C TYR A 320 -1.72 -2.67 -1.00
N THR A 321 -2.79 -3.30 -0.52
CA THR A 321 -2.75 -4.68 -0.01
C THR A 321 -2.26 -5.66 -1.07
N MET A 322 -2.74 -5.54 -2.32
CA MET A 322 -2.28 -6.40 -3.41
C MET A 322 -0.80 -6.21 -3.74
N GLN A 323 -0.31 -4.97 -3.70
CA GLN A 323 1.12 -4.69 -3.87
C GLN A 323 1.96 -5.30 -2.74
N LEU A 324 1.47 -5.23 -1.49
CA LEU A 324 2.12 -5.89 -0.35
C LEU A 324 2.17 -7.42 -0.54
N VAL A 325 1.06 -8.04 -0.94
CA VAL A 325 1.01 -9.50 -1.15
C VAL A 325 1.98 -9.93 -2.25
N ARG A 326 2.05 -9.18 -3.38
CA ARG A 326 3.04 -9.44 -4.44
C ARG A 326 4.47 -9.27 -3.92
N THR A 327 4.72 -8.23 -3.14
CA THR A 327 6.04 -7.97 -2.54
C THR A 327 6.43 -9.09 -1.57
N VAL A 328 5.51 -9.54 -0.71
CA VAL A 328 5.75 -10.67 0.22
C VAL A 328 6.09 -11.95 -0.53
N LYS A 329 5.34 -12.28 -1.60
CA LYS A 329 5.63 -13.48 -2.42
C LYS A 329 7.00 -13.40 -3.08
N HIS A 330 7.32 -12.26 -3.71
CA HIS A 330 8.61 -12.04 -4.34
C HIS A 330 9.75 -12.13 -3.31
N PHE A 331 9.61 -11.45 -2.18
CA PHE A 331 10.63 -11.41 -1.14
C PHE A 331 10.87 -12.79 -0.52
N ALA A 332 9.82 -13.59 -0.32
CA ALA A 332 9.96 -14.97 0.15
C ALA A 332 10.67 -15.89 -0.86
N GLN A 333 10.42 -15.71 -2.17
CA GLN A 333 11.07 -16.50 -3.21
C GLN A 333 12.59 -16.30 -3.24
N LEU A 334 13.08 -15.13 -2.83
CA LEU A 334 14.52 -14.84 -2.75
C LEU A 334 15.25 -15.60 -1.61
N MET A 335 14.52 -16.26 -0.69
CA MET A 335 15.14 -17.12 0.33
C MET A 335 15.70 -18.42 -0.26
N ASN A 336 15.26 -18.80 -1.46
CA ASN A 336 15.62 -20.06 -2.10
C ASN A 336 16.67 -19.88 -3.22
N LYS A 337 17.19 -18.68 -3.37
CA LYS A 337 18.29 -18.34 -4.28
C LYS A 337 19.60 -18.23 -3.51
#